data_6e472211739615ee6be09cd5dc2717d4
#
_entry.id   6e472211739615ee6be09cd5dc2717d4
#
_cell.length_a   1.000
_cell.length_b   1.000
_cell.length_c   1.000
_cell.angle_alpha   90.00
_cell.angle_beta   90.00
_cell.angle_gamma   90.00
#
_symmetry.space_group_name_H-M   'P 1'
#
loop_
_entity.id
_entity.type
_entity.pdbx_description
1 polymer ?
#
loop_
_entity_poly.entity_id
_entity_poly.type
_entity_poly.pdbx_seq_one_letter_code
_entity_poly.pdbx_strand_id
1 'polypeptide(L)'
;IALESKTVGAIGIDLHFKADRDYNRTVKFLGVVGSMIAQAVKVHRLIQADRQRLVDENTHLRQELKERYDFSNLVGTSGPMHQVYEQIAQVARTNTTVLLRGESGTGKELVAHALHYNSPRAKKPFIKVSCAALPQDLIESELFGYEKGAFTGAYTSKKGRFEAAEGGTLFLDEIGD
;
A
#
# COMPACT_ATOMS: atom_id res chain seq x y z
N ILE A 1 19.27 31.99 5.15
CA ILE A 1 18.14 31.15 5.53
C ILE A 1 18.65 30.12 6.52
N ALA A 2 18.22 30.19 7.75
CA ALA A 2 18.60 29.23 8.80
C ALA A 2 17.40 28.38 9.21
N LEU A 3 17.64 27.09 9.50
CA LEU A 3 16.68 26.13 9.97
C LEU A 3 17.32 25.45 11.21
N GLU A 4 16.73 25.64 12.40
CA GLU A 4 17.21 25.05 13.66
C GLU A 4 18.73 25.24 13.87
N SER A 5 19.23 26.46 13.73
CA SER A 5 20.65 26.85 13.85
C SER A 5 21.59 26.35 12.72
N LYS A 6 21.08 25.69 11.69
CA LYS A 6 21.85 25.33 10.49
C LYS A 6 21.50 26.24 9.32
N THR A 7 22.50 26.80 8.64
CA THR A 7 22.31 27.56 7.40
C THR A 7 21.98 26.59 6.28
N VAL A 8 20.80 26.72 5.68
CA VAL A 8 20.32 25.87 4.56
C VAL A 8 20.42 26.55 3.22
N GLY A 9 20.66 27.87 3.21
CA GLY A 9 20.81 28.65 1.98
C GLY A 9 20.98 30.12 2.27
N ALA A 10 21.22 30.90 1.22
CA ALA A 10 21.29 32.35 1.26
C ALA A 10 20.37 32.94 0.17
N ILE A 11 19.81 34.11 0.45
CA ILE A 11 19.12 34.93 -0.55
C ILE A 11 19.96 36.20 -0.73
N GLY A 12 20.35 36.46 -1.95
CA GLY A 12 21.00 37.72 -2.34
C GLY A 12 20.13 38.50 -3.30
N ILE A 13 20.11 39.84 -3.16
CA ILE A 13 19.53 40.75 -4.13
C ILE A 13 20.62 41.71 -4.57
N ASP A 14 20.77 41.86 -5.86
CA ASP A 14 21.58 42.94 -6.45
C ASP A 14 20.67 44.15 -6.69
N LEU A 15 21.06 45.28 -6.10
CA LEU A 15 20.32 46.55 -6.17
C LEU A 15 21.25 47.67 -6.56
N HIS A 16 20.81 48.47 -7.54
CA HIS A 16 21.48 49.76 -7.81
C HIS A 16 21.39 50.66 -6.57
N PHE A 17 22.55 51.14 -6.11
CA PHE A 17 22.62 52.02 -4.96
C PHE A 17 21.91 53.34 -5.25
N LYS A 18 21.02 53.73 -4.32
CA LYS A 18 20.37 55.05 -4.28
C LYS A 18 20.45 55.57 -2.86
N ALA A 19 20.95 56.80 -2.69
CA ALA A 19 21.22 57.38 -1.36
C ALA A 19 19.95 57.62 -0.51
N ASP A 20 18.80 57.80 -1.15
CA ASP A 20 17.49 58.05 -0.56
C ASP A 20 16.66 56.78 -0.29
N ARG A 21 17.20 55.64 -0.59
CA ARG A 21 16.48 54.36 -0.44
C ARG A 21 16.63 53.75 0.96
N ASP A 22 15.51 53.36 1.57
CA ASP A 22 15.51 52.63 2.84
C ASP A 22 15.83 51.13 2.63
N TYR A 23 17.11 50.81 2.77
CA TYR A 23 17.60 49.42 2.67
C TYR A 23 17.17 48.55 3.85
N ASN A 24 16.87 49.12 5.03
CA ASN A 24 16.40 48.36 6.18
C ASN A 24 15.06 47.67 5.91
N ARG A 25 14.18 48.36 5.18
CA ARG A 25 12.90 47.79 4.74
C ARG A 25 13.11 46.57 3.83
N THR A 26 14.07 46.67 2.91
CA THR A 26 14.42 45.55 2.00
C THR A 26 14.99 44.37 2.77
N VAL A 27 15.87 44.59 3.75
CA VAL A 27 16.42 43.52 4.60
C VAL A 27 15.34 42.83 5.42
N LYS A 28 14.41 43.61 6.03
CA LYS A 28 13.27 43.05 6.77
C LYS A 28 12.37 42.17 5.87
N PHE A 29 12.07 42.68 4.68
CA PHE A 29 11.28 41.91 3.70
C PHE A 29 11.96 40.61 3.31
N LEU A 30 13.28 40.64 3.02
CA LEU A 30 14.06 39.42 2.73
C LEU A 30 14.11 38.46 3.92
N GLY A 31 14.14 38.99 5.14
CA GLY A 31 14.05 38.16 6.35
C GLY A 31 12.75 37.38 6.43
N VAL A 32 11.63 38.02 6.11
CA VAL A 32 10.32 37.36 6.05
C VAL A 32 10.28 36.31 4.95
N VAL A 33 10.72 36.64 3.74
CA VAL A 33 10.79 35.69 2.61
C VAL A 33 11.71 34.50 2.96
N GLY A 34 12.86 34.80 3.57
CA GLY A 34 13.80 33.76 4.04
C GLY A 34 13.17 32.79 5.05
N SER A 35 12.38 33.35 5.98
CA SER A 35 11.65 32.53 6.96
C SER A 35 10.58 31.65 6.31
N MET A 36 9.84 32.19 5.34
CA MET A 36 8.82 31.41 4.61
C MET A 36 9.47 30.26 3.81
N ILE A 37 10.59 30.52 3.13
CA ILE A 37 11.34 29.51 2.41
C ILE A 37 11.88 28.44 3.38
N ALA A 38 12.43 28.85 4.53
CA ALA A 38 12.91 27.92 5.55
C ALA A 38 11.78 26.98 6.01
N GLN A 39 10.61 27.54 6.29
CA GLN A 39 9.44 26.77 6.70
C GLN A 39 9.01 25.77 5.60
N ALA A 40 8.94 26.21 4.35
CA ALA A 40 8.60 25.35 3.21
C ALA A 40 9.60 24.19 3.04
N VAL A 41 10.90 24.49 3.15
CA VAL A 41 11.96 23.46 3.09
C VAL A 41 11.85 22.48 4.26
N LYS A 42 11.54 22.95 5.47
CA LYS A 42 11.33 22.09 6.64
C LYS A 42 10.18 21.13 6.43
N VAL A 43 9.02 21.65 6.02
CA VAL A 43 7.84 20.82 5.75
C VAL A 43 8.13 19.81 4.64
N HIS A 44 8.76 20.22 3.56
CA HIS A 44 9.13 19.32 2.47
C HIS A 44 10.05 18.18 2.95
N ARG A 45 11.08 18.50 3.74
CA ARG A 45 11.98 17.48 4.30
C ARG A 45 11.27 16.49 5.22
N LEU A 46 10.35 16.97 6.07
CA LEU A 46 9.55 16.11 6.95
C LEU A 46 8.66 15.16 6.14
N ILE A 47 7.98 15.67 5.11
CA ILE A 47 7.15 14.84 4.22
C ILE A 47 7.99 13.77 3.52
N GLN A 48 9.17 14.12 3.01
CA GLN A 48 10.06 13.16 2.34
C GLN A 48 10.59 12.10 3.31
N ALA A 49 10.97 12.50 4.52
CA ALA A 49 11.44 11.56 5.54
C ALA A 49 10.34 10.58 5.96
N ASP A 50 9.12 11.07 6.16
CA ASP A 50 7.98 10.24 6.54
C ASP A 50 7.59 9.28 5.40
N ARG A 51 7.57 9.78 4.17
CA ARG A 51 7.34 8.94 2.99
C ARG A 51 8.38 7.82 2.86
N GLN A 52 9.67 8.14 3.05
CA GLN A 52 10.72 7.14 2.97
C GLN A 52 10.55 6.09 4.06
N ARG A 53 10.28 6.50 5.29
CA ARG A 53 10.00 5.60 6.41
C ARG A 53 8.85 4.64 6.09
N LEU A 54 7.74 5.15 5.56
CA LEU A 54 6.59 4.31 5.19
C LEU A 54 6.92 3.32 4.06
N VAL A 55 7.74 3.72 3.10
CA VAL A 55 8.21 2.82 2.03
C VAL A 55 9.10 1.72 2.60
N ASP A 56 10.03 2.06 3.49
CA ASP A 56 10.95 1.10 4.11
C ASP A 56 10.18 0.11 4.99
N GLU A 57 9.25 0.59 5.83
CA GLU A 57 8.38 -0.24 6.66
C GLU A 57 7.50 -1.17 5.80
N ASN A 58 6.88 -0.66 4.74
CA ASN A 58 6.08 -1.48 3.82
C ASN A 58 6.91 -2.55 3.12
N THR A 59 8.15 -2.22 2.76
CA THR A 59 9.07 -3.18 2.13
C THR A 59 9.47 -4.27 3.12
N HIS A 60 9.76 -3.90 4.35
CA HIS A 60 10.09 -4.85 5.42
C HIS A 60 8.92 -5.80 5.72
N LEU A 61 7.72 -5.26 5.94
CA LEU A 61 6.52 -6.07 6.18
C LEU A 61 6.21 -7.03 5.02
N ARG A 62 6.41 -6.60 3.79
CA ARG A 62 6.24 -7.47 2.61
C ARG A 62 7.27 -8.58 2.55
N GLN A 63 8.51 -8.30 2.96
CA GLN A 63 9.55 -9.31 3.02
C GLN A 63 9.24 -10.35 4.10
N GLU A 64 8.82 -9.94 5.30
CA GLU A 64 8.38 -10.84 6.36
C GLU A 64 7.22 -11.73 5.91
N LEU A 65 6.22 -11.15 5.22
CA LEU A 65 5.10 -11.92 4.69
C LEU A 65 5.57 -12.93 3.64
N LYS A 66 6.49 -12.55 2.75
CA LYS A 66 7.04 -13.47 1.77
C LYS A 66 7.78 -14.63 2.42
N GLU A 67 8.63 -14.35 3.41
CA GLU A 67 9.36 -15.39 4.16
C GLU A 67 8.42 -16.32 4.92
N ARG A 68 7.36 -15.75 5.52
CA ARG A 68 6.34 -16.54 6.25
C ARG A 68 5.57 -17.50 5.36
N TYR A 69 5.30 -17.11 4.10
CA TYR A 69 4.51 -17.89 3.14
C TYR A 69 5.34 -18.50 2.02
N ASP A 70 6.67 -18.62 2.21
CA ASP A 70 7.50 -19.39 1.29
C ASP A 70 7.16 -20.89 1.39
N PHE A 71 7.28 -21.61 0.28
CA PHE A 71 7.06 -23.08 0.23
C PHE A 71 7.86 -23.85 1.26
N SER A 72 9.08 -23.37 1.55
CA SER A 72 9.97 -24.01 2.53
C SER A 72 9.39 -24.02 3.95
N ASN A 73 8.42 -23.14 4.24
CA ASN A 73 7.79 -22.99 5.55
C ASN A 73 6.42 -23.68 5.64
N LEU A 74 5.91 -24.23 4.52
CA LEU A 74 4.71 -25.05 4.55
C LEU A 74 5.07 -26.42 5.16
N VAL A 75 4.49 -26.71 6.32
CA VAL A 75 4.76 -27.94 7.07
C VAL A 75 4.07 -29.12 6.41
N GLY A 76 4.82 -30.11 5.95
CA GLY A 76 4.29 -31.37 5.44
C GLY A 76 5.31 -32.09 4.57
N THR A 77 5.71 -33.29 5.01
CA THR A 77 6.70 -34.15 4.31
C THR A 77 6.05 -35.35 3.62
N SER A 78 4.70 -35.41 3.63
CA SER A 78 3.99 -36.53 2.98
C SER A 78 4.00 -36.40 1.45
N GLY A 79 3.96 -37.54 0.75
CA GLY A 79 3.90 -37.56 -0.72
C GLY A 79 2.78 -36.69 -1.31
N PRO A 80 1.54 -36.75 -0.80
CA PRO A 80 0.46 -35.87 -1.25
C PRO A 80 0.76 -34.37 -1.07
N MET A 81 1.45 -33.96 0.00
CA MET A 81 1.83 -32.58 0.19
C MET A 81 2.90 -32.10 -0.81
N HIS A 82 3.84 -32.98 -1.15
CA HIS A 82 4.81 -32.65 -2.21
C HIS A 82 4.13 -32.41 -3.56
N GLN A 83 3.10 -33.19 -3.90
CA GLN A 83 2.31 -32.93 -5.12
C GLN A 83 1.60 -31.58 -5.08
N VAL A 84 1.07 -31.15 -3.92
CA VAL A 84 0.48 -29.83 -3.74
C VAL A 84 1.53 -28.74 -3.96
N TYR A 85 2.73 -28.88 -3.42
CA TYR A 85 3.83 -27.91 -3.61
C TYR A 85 4.23 -27.79 -5.07
N GLU A 86 4.35 -28.90 -5.79
CA GLU A 86 4.65 -28.90 -7.23
C GLU A 86 3.55 -28.18 -8.02
N GLN A 87 2.29 -28.43 -7.73
CA GLN A 87 1.15 -27.76 -8.36
C GLN A 87 1.16 -26.25 -8.07
N ILE A 88 1.40 -25.83 -6.82
CA ILE A 88 1.53 -24.43 -6.46
C ILE A 88 2.67 -23.77 -7.28
N ALA A 89 3.83 -24.41 -7.35
CA ALA A 89 4.99 -23.86 -8.08
C ALA A 89 4.71 -23.67 -9.58
N GLN A 90 3.96 -24.59 -10.19
CA GLN A 90 3.56 -24.49 -11.60
C GLN A 90 2.54 -23.38 -11.82
N VAL A 91 1.49 -23.33 -10.97
CA VAL A 91 0.35 -22.44 -11.17
C VAL A 91 0.66 -21.01 -10.74
N ALA A 92 1.49 -20.81 -9.72
CA ALA A 92 1.83 -19.47 -9.21
C ALA A 92 2.37 -18.52 -10.28
N ARG A 93 3.04 -19.04 -11.30
CA ARG A 93 3.61 -18.26 -12.41
C ARG A 93 2.59 -17.89 -13.50
N THR A 94 1.37 -18.39 -13.41
CA THR A 94 0.32 -18.19 -14.41
C THR A 94 -0.73 -17.18 -13.92
N ASN A 95 -1.63 -16.77 -14.84
CA ASN A 95 -2.80 -15.94 -14.50
C ASN A 95 -4.09 -16.77 -14.38
N THR A 96 -3.96 -18.07 -14.14
CA THR A 96 -5.10 -18.99 -14.11
C THR A 96 -5.86 -18.85 -12.80
N THR A 97 -7.18 -18.98 -12.85
CA THR A 97 -8.01 -19.12 -11.65
C THR A 97 -7.77 -20.50 -11.02
N VAL A 98 -7.56 -20.53 -9.71
CA VAL A 98 -7.25 -21.74 -8.94
C VAL A 98 -8.41 -22.05 -8.00
N LEU A 99 -8.89 -23.29 -8.01
CA LEU A 99 -9.86 -23.79 -7.04
C LEU A 99 -9.12 -24.63 -5.97
N LEU A 100 -9.17 -24.15 -4.72
CA LEU A 100 -8.63 -24.87 -3.56
C LEU A 100 -9.76 -25.68 -2.91
N ARG A 101 -9.58 -27.00 -2.82
CA ARG A 101 -10.51 -27.90 -2.15
C ARG A 101 -9.87 -28.54 -0.93
N GLY A 102 -10.63 -28.68 0.14
CA GLY A 102 -10.21 -29.32 1.38
C GLY A 102 -11.17 -29.01 2.52
N GLU A 103 -11.14 -29.79 3.57
CA GLU A 103 -11.93 -29.58 4.77
C GLU A 103 -11.57 -28.27 5.47
N SER A 104 -12.44 -27.80 6.37
CA SER A 104 -12.12 -26.63 7.18
C SER A 104 -10.86 -26.89 8.01
N GLY A 105 -10.00 -25.85 8.16
CA GLY A 105 -8.76 -25.97 8.92
C GLY A 105 -7.57 -26.65 8.21
N THR A 106 -7.72 -27.16 6.97
CA THR A 106 -6.62 -27.84 6.24
C THR A 106 -5.54 -26.90 5.70
N GLY A 107 -5.63 -25.60 5.95
CA GLY A 107 -4.61 -24.63 5.51
C GLY A 107 -4.81 -24.07 4.11
N LYS A 108 -6.04 -24.08 3.56
CA LYS A 108 -6.35 -23.47 2.24
C LYS A 108 -5.86 -22.04 2.12
N GLU A 109 -5.97 -21.25 3.19
CA GLU A 109 -5.47 -19.87 3.23
C GLU A 109 -3.94 -19.80 3.08
N LEU A 110 -3.20 -20.69 3.72
CA LEU A 110 -1.74 -20.76 3.58
C LEU A 110 -1.34 -21.07 2.13
N VAL A 111 -2.07 -21.97 1.47
CA VAL A 111 -1.86 -22.27 0.05
C VAL A 111 -2.17 -21.05 -0.84
N ALA A 112 -3.25 -20.31 -0.56
CA ALA A 112 -3.60 -19.11 -1.29
C ALA A 112 -2.52 -18.01 -1.15
N HIS A 113 -2.00 -17.82 0.06
CA HIS A 113 -0.86 -16.93 0.30
C HIS A 113 0.40 -17.40 -0.43
N ALA A 114 0.73 -18.71 -0.37
CA ALA A 114 1.87 -19.28 -1.06
C ALA A 114 1.77 -19.04 -2.59
N LEU A 115 0.61 -19.24 -3.18
CA LEU A 115 0.34 -18.92 -4.60
C LEU A 115 0.60 -17.46 -4.91
N HIS A 116 0.11 -16.54 -4.08
CA HIS A 116 0.28 -15.11 -4.30
C HIS A 116 1.74 -14.68 -4.18
N TYR A 117 2.41 -15.00 -3.05
CA TYR A 117 3.77 -14.53 -2.77
C TYR A 117 4.84 -15.17 -3.68
N ASN A 118 4.56 -16.31 -4.30
CA ASN A 118 5.42 -16.93 -5.30
C ASN A 118 5.02 -16.60 -6.76
N SER A 119 4.08 -15.67 -6.95
CA SER A 119 3.63 -15.20 -8.25
C SER A 119 4.32 -13.89 -8.68
N PRO A 120 4.27 -13.51 -9.97
CA PRO A 120 4.68 -12.19 -10.44
C PRO A 120 3.91 -11.04 -9.76
N ARG A 121 2.78 -11.33 -9.11
CA ARG A 121 1.91 -10.39 -8.40
C ARG A 121 2.22 -10.28 -6.89
N ALA A 122 3.30 -10.89 -6.39
CA ALA A 122 3.68 -10.87 -4.98
C ALA A 122 3.77 -9.47 -4.34
N LYS A 123 4.02 -8.44 -5.15
CA LYS A 123 4.08 -7.03 -4.71
C LYS A 123 2.75 -6.29 -4.86
N LYS A 124 1.72 -6.94 -5.38
CA LYS A 124 0.39 -6.38 -5.61
C LYS A 124 -0.55 -6.72 -4.44
N PRO A 125 -1.76 -6.14 -4.38
CA PRO A 125 -2.69 -6.47 -3.31
C PRO A 125 -3.06 -7.96 -3.26
N PHE A 126 -3.14 -8.51 -2.04
CA PHE A 126 -3.81 -9.77 -1.75
C PHE A 126 -5.05 -9.45 -0.93
N ILE A 127 -6.22 -9.67 -1.52
CA ILE A 127 -7.51 -9.37 -0.87
C ILE A 127 -8.20 -10.69 -0.54
N LYS A 128 -8.45 -10.93 0.76
CA LYS A 128 -9.22 -12.05 1.25
C LYS A 128 -10.66 -11.62 1.51
N VAL A 129 -11.60 -12.47 1.10
CA VAL A 129 -13.03 -12.34 1.42
C VAL A 129 -13.52 -13.70 1.90
N SER A 130 -14.07 -13.76 3.11
CA SER A 130 -14.81 -14.92 3.60
C SER A 130 -16.28 -14.74 3.21
N CYS A 131 -16.75 -15.53 2.25
CA CYS A 131 -18.12 -15.41 1.73
C CYS A 131 -19.16 -15.82 2.79
N ALA A 132 -18.87 -16.81 3.59
CA ALA A 132 -19.77 -17.25 4.68
C ALA A 132 -19.89 -16.24 5.83
N ALA A 133 -18.89 -15.39 6.03
CA ALA A 133 -18.91 -14.37 7.08
C ALA A 133 -19.70 -13.09 6.68
N LEU A 134 -20.04 -12.92 5.40
CA LEU A 134 -20.77 -11.76 4.91
C LEU A 134 -22.29 -12.01 4.94
N PRO A 135 -23.10 -11.07 5.48
CA PRO A 135 -24.54 -11.13 5.30
C PRO A 135 -24.90 -11.19 3.81
N GLN A 136 -25.86 -12.04 3.44
CA GLN A 136 -26.26 -12.23 2.04
C GLN A 136 -26.63 -10.91 1.34
N ASP A 137 -27.32 -10.01 2.03
CA ASP A 137 -27.73 -8.70 1.52
C ASP A 137 -26.55 -7.75 1.24
N LEU A 138 -25.36 -8.03 1.79
CA LEU A 138 -24.18 -7.19 1.65
C LEU A 138 -23.12 -7.78 0.72
N ILE A 139 -23.23 -9.05 0.34
CA ILE A 139 -22.24 -9.74 -0.49
C ILE A 139 -21.97 -8.97 -1.78
N GLU A 140 -23.02 -8.59 -2.53
CA GLU A 140 -22.86 -7.84 -3.79
C GLU A 140 -22.16 -6.50 -3.56
N SER A 141 -22.60 -5.74 -2.57
CA SER A 141 -22.04 -4.42 -2.27
C SER A 141 -20.59 -4.48 -1.77
N GLU A 142 -20.21 -5.53 -1.04
CA GLU A 142 -18.83 -5.76 -0.62
C GLU A 142 -17.95 -6.21 -1.79
N LEU A 143 -18.41 -7.15 -2.60
CA LEU A 143 -17.63 -7.68 -3.72
C LEU A 143 -17.44 -6.67 -4.85
N PHE A 144 -18.53 -6.02 -5.28
CA PHE A 144 -18.52 -5.14 -6.47
C PHE A 144 -18.48 -3.65 -6.13
N GLY A 145 -18.76 -3.28 -4.87
CA GLY A 145 -18.88 -1.89 -4.49
C GLY A 145 -20.22 -1.26 -4.91
N TYR A 146 -20.37 0.03 -4.69
CA TYR A 146 -21.55 0.78 -5.07
C TYR A 146 -21.26 2.26 -5.28
N GLU A 147 -22.03 2.90 -6.13
CA GLU A 147 -22.03 4.34 -6.33
C GLU A 147 -22.91 5.05 -5.29
N LYS A 148 -22.62 6.31 -5.06
CA LYS A 148 -23.45 7.18 -4.23
C LYS A 148 -24.89 7.19 -4.75
N GLY A 149 -25.87 6.90 -3.87
CA GLY A 149 -27.29 6.87 -4.21
C GLY A 149 -27.80 5.52 -4.72
N ALA A 150 -26.99 4.47 -4.77
CA ALA A 150 -27.42 3.14 -5.25
C ALA A 150 -28.54 2.53 -4.40
N PHE A 151 -28.60 2.85 -3.10
CA PHE A 151 -29.65 2.42 -2.18
C PHE A 151 -29.82 3.43 -1.02
N THR A 152 -30.89 3.28 -0.23
CA THR A 152 -31.12 4.10 0.96
C THR A 152 -30.00 3.91 1.98
N GLY A 153 -29.18 4.98 2.19
CA GLY A 153 -28.00 4.93 3.05
C GLY A 153 -26.65 4.98 2.30
N ALA A 154 -26.64 4.88 0.97
CA ALA A 154 -25.44 5.03 0.15
C ALA A 154 -25.05 6.51 -0.01
N TYR A 155 -24.55 7.12 1.05
CA TYR A 155 -24.17 8.54 1.05
C TYR A 155 -22.87 8.83 0.28
N THR A 156 -22.00 7.83 0.13
CA THR A 156 -20.73 7.90 -0.60
C THR A 156 -20.58 6.68 -1.50
N SER A 157 -19.80 6.77 -2.58
CA SER A 157 -19.37 5.60 -3.34
C SER A 157 -18.36 4.75 -2.55
N LYS A 158 -18.43 3.43 -2.71
CA LYS A 158 -17.52 2.46 -2.08
C LYS A 158 -16.97 1.53 -3.14
N LYS A 159 -15.64 1.42 -3.20
CA LYS A 159 -14.96 0.45 -4.06
C LYS A 159 -15.16 -0.97 -3.55
N GLY A 160 -15.44 -1.90 -4.47
CA GLY A 160 -15.59 -3.32 -4.15
C GLY A 160 -14.26 -4.04 -3.98
N ARG A 161 -14.34 -5.27 -3.48
CA ARG A 161 -13.16 -6.14 -3.28
C ARG A 161 -12.51 -6.54 -4.59
N PHE A 162 -13.28 -6.71 -5.66
CA PHE A 162 -12.75 -6.97 -7.01
C PHE A 162 -11.88 -5.81 -7.49
N GLU A 163 -12.37 -4.58 -7.36
CA GLU A 163 -11.61 -3.39 -7.75
C GLU A 163 -10.37 -3.21 -6.86
N ALA A 164 -10.48 -3.46 -5.56
CA ALA A 164 -9.36 -3.38 -4.62
C ALA A 164 -8.27 -4.43 -4.90
N ALA A 165 -8.64 -5.56 -5.51
CA ALA A 165 -7.72 -6.63 -5.89
C ALA A 165 -7.13 -6.45 -7.29
N GLU A 166 -7.44 -5.37 -8.00
CA GLU A 166 -7.01 -5.17 -9.39
C GLU A 166 -5.49 -5.28 -9.56
N GLY A 167 -5.08 -6.09 -10.54
CA GLY A 167 -3.68 -6.43 -10.79
C GLY A 167 -3.02 -7.29 -9.71
N GLY A 168 -3.75 -7.66 -8.66
CA GLY A 168 -3.34 -8.48 -7.53
C GLY A 168 -3.95 -9.88 -7.53
N THR A 169 -4.36 -10.32 -6.33
CA THR A 169 -5.02 -11.62 -6.12
C THR A 169 -6.23 -11.44 -5.22
N LEU A 170 -7.37 -11.95 -5.65
CA LEU A 170 -8.56 -12.08 -4.84
C LEU A 170 -8.71 -13.54 -4.37
N PHE A 171 -8.78 -13.76 -3.07
CA PHE A 171 -9.05 -15.06 -2.47
C PHE A 171 -10.46 -15.06 -1.88
N LEU A 172 -11.34 -15.84 -2.48
CA LEU A 172 -12.69 -16.06 -1.99
C LEU A 172 -12.70 -17.35 -1.16
N ASP A 173 -12.87 -17.22 0.14
CA ASP A 173 -12.92 -18.34 1.08
C ASP A 173 -14.39 -18.74 1.31
N GLU A 174 -14.63 -20.05 1.46
CA GLU A 174 -15.96 -20.61 1.74
C GLU A 174 -17.03 -20.20 0.70
N ILE A 175 -16.66 -20.20 -0.59
CA ILE A 175 -17.54 -19.77 -1.67
C ILE A 175 -18.69 -20.78 -1.96
N GLY A 176 -18.60 -21.99 -1.45
CA GLY A 176 -19.55 -23.06 -1.67
C GLY A 176 -20.49 -23.36 -0.49
N ASP A 177 -20.35 -22.61 0.59
CA ASP A 177 -21.13 -22.78 1.82
C ASP A 177 -22.34 -21.85 1.86
#